data_c63f5e03a3ce8698c77c9597284c8ab7
#
_entry.id   c63f5e03a3ce8698c77c9597284c8ab7
#
_cell.length_a   1.000
_cell.length_b   1.000
_cell.length_c   1.000
_cell.angle_alpha   90.00
_cell.angle_beta   90.00
_cell.angle_gamma   90.00
#
_symmetry.space_group_name_H-M   'P 1'
#
loop_
_entity.id
_entity.type
_entity.pdbx_description
1 polymer ?
#
loop_
_entity_poly.entity_id
_entity_poly.type
_entity_poly.pdbx_seq_one_letter_code
_entity_poly.pdbx_strand_id
1 'polypeptide(L)'
;MGLNRMMFVKRFAGSGGGDEPANMFVMTMGQQGDQYGYSRYNATIGEVTGGMQHDGRDVTLVMVSYYGGWLDVAFQVEGVTSGSYNITLNITPVETGVTASLAVGKISYGGANTGFYKYVQRLPSNVSSLFVAANVGKQFKVELIFN
;
A
#
# COMPACT_ATOMS: atom_id res chain seq x y z
N MET A 1 24.17 -7.12 2.37
CA MET A 1 23.44 -6.98 2.49
C MET A 1 23.07 -6.72 1.93
N GLY A 2 23.29 -7.09 1.90
CA GLY A 2 22.60 -6.78 2.04
C GLY A 2 22.09 -6.65 1.49
N LEU A 3 22.16 -6.84 1.36
CA LEU A 3 21.15 -6.75 1.36
C LEU A 3 20.96 -6.43 0.55
N ASN A 4 21.25 -6.67 0.34
CA ASN A 4 20.43 -6.35 0.16
C ASN A 4 20.08 -6.15 -0.60
N ARG A 5 20.38 -6.21 -0.72
CA ARG A 5 19.48 -6.15 -0.89
C ARG A 5 19.21 -5.62 -0.85
N MET A 6 19.43 -5.87 -0.53
CA MET A 6 18.66 -5.45 0.05
C MET A 6 18.43 -5.15 0.37
N MET A 7 18.67 -5.19 0.56
CA MET A 7 18.03 -4.94 1.35
C MET A 7 17.63 -4.62 1.67
N PHE A 8 17.79 -4.78 1.88
CA PHE A 8 16.96 -4.58 2.64
C PHE A 8 16.82 -4.59 3.09
N VAL A 9 16.88 -4.65 3.50
CA VAL A 9 16.34 -4.77 4.43
C VAL A 9 16.20 -4.77 5.05
N LYS A 10 16.01 -4.41 5.82
CA LYS A 10 15.57 -4.67 6.68
C LYS A 10 15.08 -4.54 7.33
N ARG A 11 15.11 -4.20 7.73
CA ARG A 11 14.47 -4.74 8.59
C ARG A 11 13.55 -4.11 9.40
N PHE A 12 12.69 -4.74 9.69
CA PHE A 12 11.75 -4.23 10.52
C PHE A 12 12.25 -4.21 11.88
N ALA A 13 11.98 -3.13 12.46
CA ALA A 13 12.20 -3.11 13.81
C ALA A 13 11.40 -4.08 14.52
N GLY A 14 11.74 -4.41 15.56
CA GLY A 14 11.06 -5.28 16.36
C GLY A 14 11.12 -6.63 15.98
N SER A 15 11.59 -6.83 14.93
CA SER A 15 11.67 -8.06 14.74
C SER A 15 12.88 -8.51 14.94
N GLY A 16 13.23 -8.98 15.62
CA GLY A 16 14.34 -9.57 15.72
C GLY A 16 14.92 -9.80 14.46
N GLY A 17 15.92 -9.26 14.20
CA GLY A 17 16.53 -9.34 12.97
C GLY A 17 16.46 -10.65 12.33
N GLY A 18 16.51 -10.76 11.15
CA GLY A 18 16.44 -12.00 10.43
C GLY A 18 15.05 -12.45 10.12
N ASP A 19 14.07 -11.77 10.65
CA ASP A 19 12.73 -12.15 10.31
C ASP A 19 12.46 -11.81 8.86
N GLU A 20 11.75 -12.68 8.21
CA GLU A 20 11.31 -12.42 6.86
C GLU A 20 10.42 -11.20 6.86
N PRO A 21 10.62 -10.30 5.92
CA PRO A 21 9.68 -9.21 5.76
C PRO A 21 8.31 -9.79 5.47
N ALA A 22 7.32 -9.24 6.08
CA ALA A 22 5.97 -9.60 5.71
C ALA A 22 5.75 -9.22 4.25
N ASN A 23 4.91 -9.99 3.57
CA ASN A 23 4.56 -9.70 2.19
C ASN A 23 3.56 -8.55 2.16
N MET A 24 4.03 -7.37 2.49
CA MET A 24 3.20 -6.18 2.62
C MET A 24 4.07 -4.92 2.53
N PHE A 25 3.41 -3.80 2.36
CA PHE A 25 4.05 -2.50 2.42
C PHE A 25 3.89 -1.89 3.81
N VAL A 26 4.79 -1.00 4.17
CA VAL A 26 4.65 -0.15 5.34
C VAL A 26 4.65 1.29 4.86
N MET A 27 3.51 1.95 5.04
CA MET A 27 3.31 3.33 4.64
C MET A 27 3.50 4.24 5.85
N THR A 28 4.25 5.31 5.69
CA THR A 28 4.24 6.40 6.65
C THR A 28 3.26 7.45 6.12
N MET A 29 2.24 7.74 6.91
CA MET A 29 1.21 8.70 6.50
C MET A 29 1.81 10.09 6.35
N GLY A 30 1.68 10.65 5.17
CA GLY A 30 2.08 12.02 4.90
C GLY A 30 0.88 12.91 4.65
N GLN A 31 1.14 14.20 4.51
CA GLN A 31 0.10 15.19 4.24
C GLN A 31 0.61 16.24 3.26
N GLN A 32 -0.25 16.63 2.33
CA GLN A 32 -0.02 17.79 1.49
C GLN A 32 -1.36 18.52 1.35
N GLY A 33 -1.45 19.72 1.93
CA GLY A 33 -2.73 20.41 2.00
C GLY A 33 -3.75 19.54 2.75
N ASP A 34 -4.86 19.26 2.11
CA ASP A 34 -5.90 18.41 2.67
C ASP A 34 -5.83 16.97 2.18
N GLN A 35 -4.72 16.60 1.56
CA GLN A 35 -4.50 15.26 1.06
C GLN A 35 -3.60 14.48 2.00
N TYR A 36 -3.95 13.23 2.28
CA TYR A 36 -3.24 12.35 3.20
C TYR A 36 -2.87 11.04 2.51
N GLY A 37 -1.82 10.40 2.96
CA GLY A 37 -1.45 9.07 2.52
C GLY A 37 -0.03 8.94 2.02
N TYR A 38 0.16 8.07 1.03
CA TYR A 38 1.42 7.85 0.34
C TYR A 38 1.21 8.02 -1.16
N SER A 39 2.15 8.65 -1.83
CA SER A 39 2.16 8.70 -3.28
C SER A 39 3.58 8.93 -3.79
N ARG A 40 4.05 8.07 -4.66
CA ARG A 40 5.35 8.29 -5.30
C ARG A 40 5.28 9.35 -6.40
N TYR A 41 4.08 9.68 -6.85
CA TYR A 41 3.91 10.79 -7.78
C TYR A 41 3.99 12.14 -7.05
N ASN A 42 3.79 12.10 -5.74
CA ASN A 42 3.92 13.26 -4.91
C ASN A 42 4.62 12.88 -3.61
N ALA A 43 5.94 12.89 -3.66
CA ALA A 43 6.77 12.42 -2.57
C ALA A 43 6.60 13.20 -1.27
N THR A 44 5.90 14.34 -1.31
CA THR A 44 5.65 15.11 -0.10
C THR A 44 4.48 14.57 0.71
N ILE A 45 3.70 13.64 0.16
CA ILE A 45 2.56 13.09 0.89
C ILE A 45 3.02 12.06 1.92
N GLY A 46 3.98 11.23 1.58
CA GLY A 46 4.47 10.22 2.51
C GLY A 46 5.39 9.24 1.82
N GLU A 47 5.83 8.24 2.57
CA GLU A 47 6.78 7.25 2.06
C GLU A 47 6.27 5.85 2.30
N VAL A 48 6.81 4.92 1.54
CA VAL A 48 6.49 3.50 1.67
C VAL A 48 7.76 2.68 1.63
N THR A 49 7.79 1.63 2.44
CA THR A 49 8.84 0.62 2.45
C THR A 49 8.20 -0.76 2.37
N GLY A 50 9.01 -1.79 2.36
CA GLY A 50 8.52 -3.15 2.23
C GLY A 50 8.23 -3.49 0.78
N GLY A 51 7.50 -4.56 0.60
CA GLY A 51 7.14 -5.03 -0.73
C GLY A 51 6.25 -6.24 -0.65
N MET A 52 5.68 -6.61 -1.77
CA MET A 52 4.90 -7.82 -1.87
C MET A 52 5.01 -8.40 -3.27
N GLN A 53 4.61 -9.64 -3.41
CA GLN A 53 4.54 -10.31 -4.68
C GLN A 53 3.14 -10.88 -4.90
N HIS A 54 2.76 -10.94 -6.15
CA HIS A 54 1.57 -11.65 -6.58
C HIS A 54 1.96 -12.58 -7.70
N ASP A 55 1.69 -13.86 -7.51
CA ASP A 55 1.99 -14.89 -8.51
C ASP A 55 3.47 -14.84 -8.95
N GLY A 56 4.37 -14.69 -7.96
CA GLY A 56 5.81 -14.63 -8.20
C GLY A 56 6.32 -13.34 -8.83
N ARG A 57 5.48 -12.32 -8.96
CA ARG A 57 5.83 -11.05 -9.58
C ARG A 57 5.80 -9.93 -8.57
N ASP A 58 6.74 -9.03 -8.69
CA ASP A 58 6.82 -7.91 -7.76
C ASP A 58 5.66 -6.95 -7.98
N VAL A 59 5.09 -6.51 -6.88
CA VAL A 59 4.06 -5.49 -6.86
C VAL A 59 4.67 -4.22 -6.27
N THR A 60 4.47 -3.11 -6.95
CA THR A 60 4.90 -1.80 -6.47
C THR A 60 3.67 -1.01 -6.07
N LEU A 61 3.63 -0.55 -4.83
CA LEU A 61 2.59 0.37 -4.40
C LEU A 61 2.95 1.77 -4.89
N VAL A 62 2.06 2.36 -5.64
CA VAL A 62 2.28 3.67 -6.24
C VAL A 62 1.57 4.76 -5.45
N MET A 63 0.38 4.48 -4.98
CA MET A 63 -0.42 5.48 -4.29
C MET A 63 -1.48 4.84 -3.42
N VAL A 64 -1.63 5.36 -2.21
CA VAL A 64 -2.80 5.23 -1.38
C VAL A 64 -3.02 6.62 -0.82
N SER A 65 -3.92 7.37 -1.42
CA SER A 65 -4.05 8.79 -1.14
C SER A 65 -5.52 9.18 -0.98
N TYR A 66 -5.83 9.94 0.04
CA TYR A 66 -7.19 10.31 0.40
C TYR A 66 -7.36 11.82 0.32
N TYR A 67 -8.40 12.24 -0.39
CA TYR A 67 -8.77 13.64 -0.47
C TYR A 67 -10.27 13.77 -0.76
N GLY A 68 -10.95 14.58 0.03
CA GLY A 68 -12.35 14.94 -0.25
C GLY A 68 -13.31 13.76 -0.31
N GLY A 69 -13.06 12.71 0.47
CA GLY A 69 -13.91 11.53 0.48
C GLY A 69 -13.54 10.48 -0.56
N TRP A 70 -12.52 10.75 -1.37
CA TRP A 70 -12.04 9.80 -2.37
C TRP A 70 -10.72 9.19 -1.92
N LEU A 71 -10.56 7.90 -2.17
CA LEU A 71 -9.29 7.21 -1.99
C LEU A 71 -8.78 6.80 -3.36
N ASP A 72 -7.56 7.22 -3.67
CA ASP A 72 -6.87 6.80 -4.88
C ASP A 72 -5.98 5.63 -4.51
N VAL A 73 -6.15 4.52 -5.19
CA VAL A 73 -5.29 3.35 -5.02
C VAL A 73 -4.64 3.04 -6.36
N ALA A 74 -3.32 3.03 -6.39
CA ALA A 74 -2.58 2.69 -7.59
C ALA A 74 -1.42 1.77 -7.26
N PHE A 75 -1.24 0.75 -8.08
CA PHE A 75 -0.15 -0.20 -7.93
C PHE A 75 0.23 -0.74 -9.30
N GLN A 76 1.39 -1.38 -9.37
CA GLN A 76 1.91 -1.98 -10.60
C GLN A 76 2.42 -3.38 -10.31
N VAL A 77 2.11 -4.31 -11.20
CA VAL A 77 2.63 -5.68 -11.16
C VAL A 77 3.64 -5.82 -12.28
N GLU A 78 4.84 -6.26 -11.97
CA GLU A 78 5.90 -6.37 -12.96
C GLU A 78 5.80 -7.63 -13.79
N GLY A 79 6.34 -7.54 -14.98
CA GLY A 79 6.47 -8.68 -15.89
C GLY A 79 5.20 -8.96 -16.70
N VAL A 80 5.27 -10.01 -17.47
CA VAL A 80 4.14 -10.45 -18.27
C VAL A 80 3.16 -11.17 -17.36
N THR A 81 1.92 -10.73 -17.35
CA THR A 81 0.90 -11.33 -16.52
C THR A 81 -0.45 -11.21 -17.19
N SER A 82 -1.37 -12.02 -16.77
CA SER A 82 -2.74 -11.99 -17.27
C SER A 82 -3.68 -12.46 -16.17
N GLY A 83 -4.91 -12.09 -16.28
CA GLY A 83 -5.91 -12.52 -15.32
C GLY A 83 -6.85 -11.39 -14.94
N SER A 84 -7.79 -11.76 -14.08
CA SER A 84 -8.81 -10.85 -13.59
C SER A 84 -8.99 -11.14 -12.10
N TYR A 85 -8.87 -10.11 -11.28
CA TYR A 85 -8.86 -10.26 -9.83
C TYR A 85 -9.72 -9.21 -9.19
N ASN A 86 -10.35 -9.60 -8.09
CA ASN A 86 -10.98 -8.64 -7.19
C ASN A 86 -9.92 -8.22 -6.17
N ILE A 87 -9.73 -6.93 -6.02
CA ILE A 87 -8.69 -6.39 -5.16
C ILE A 87 -9.31 -5.88 -3.87
N THR A 88 -8.77 -6.34 -2.76
CA THR A 88 -9.07 -5.79 -1.43
C THR A 88 -7.82 -5.10 -0.89
N LEU A 89 -8.00 -3.90 -0.36
CA LEU A 89 -6.94 -3.16 0.31
C LEU A 89 -7.14 -3.31 1.80
N ASN A 90 -6.13 -3.81 2.49
CA ASN A 90 -6.10 -3.86 3.94
C ASN A 90 -5.13 -2.83 4.47
N ILE A 91 -5.57 -1.99 5.40
CA ILE A 91 -4.73 -0.99 6.04
C ILE A 91 -4.80 -1.22 7.54
N THR A 92 -3.64 -1.39 8.17
CA THR A 92 -3.56 -1.69 9.60
C THR A 92 -2.61 -0.72 10.26
N PRO A 93 -3.11 0.20 11.11
CA PRO A 93 -2.21 1.04 11.90
C PRO A 93 -1.30 0.16 12.74
N VAL A 94 0.00 0.41 12.68
CA VAL A 94 0.96 -0.38 13.48
C VAL A 94 0.66 -0.20 14.97
N GLU A 95 0.23 0.99 15.34
CA GLU A 95 -0.06 1.33 16.73
C GLU A 95 -1.21 0.52 17.32
N THR A 96 -2.27 0.29 16.57
CA THR A 96 -3.46 -0.38 17.09
C THR A 96 -3.56 -1.85 16.66
N GLY A 97 -2.98 -2.21 15.54
CA GLY A 97 -3.09 -3.56 15.00
C GLY A 97 -4.47 -3.91 14.45
N VAL A 98 -5.38 -2.95 14.36
CA VAL A 98 -6.75 -3.22 13.91
C VAL A 98 -6.87 -2.93 12.42
N THR A 99 -7.11 -3.97 11.64
CA THR A 99 -7.18 -3.87 10.18
C THR A 99 -8.49 -3.25 9.72
N ALA A 100 -8.38 -2.28 8.82
CA ALA A 100 -9.51 -1.76 8.06
C ALA A 100 -9.40 -2.29 6.63
N SER A 101 -10.49 -2.82 6.10
CA SER A 101 -10.51 -3.43 4.78
C SER A 101 -11.44 -2.69 3.83
N LEU A 102 -11.03 -2.60 2.58
CA LEU A 102 -11.78 -1.90 1.55
C LEU A 102 -11.73 -2.68 0.24
N ALA A 103 -12.91 -2.94 -0.34
CA ALA A 103 -12.97 -3.51 -1.68
C ALA A 103 -12.62 -2.42 -2.70
N VAL A 104 -11.49 -2.57 -3.35
CA VAL A 104 -11.04 -1.61 -4.38
C VAL A 104 -11.80 -1.86 -5.68
N GLY A 105 -12.07 -3.11 -5.98
CA GLY A 105 -12.83 -3.50 -7.16
C GLY A 105 -12.09 -4.49 -8.03
N LYS A 106 -12.72 -4.80 -9.16
CA LYS A 106 -12.18 -5.76 -10.11
C LYS A 106 -11.17 -5.10 -11.02
N ILE A 107 -10.06 -5.76 -11.23
CA ILE A 107 -9.07 -5.38 -12.23
C ILE A 107 -8.84 -6.54 -13.20
N SER A 108 -8.46 -6.20 -14.40
CA SER A 108 -8.03 -7.18 -15.40
C SER A 108 -6.73 -6.69 -15.99
N TYR A 109 -5.78 -7.57 -16.16
CA TYR A 109 -4.51 -7.17 -16.72
C TYR A 109 -3.91 -8.22 -17.66
N GLY A 110 -3.04 -7.73 -18.52
CA GLY A 110 -2.27 -8.53 -19.46
C GLY A 110 -1.13 -7.71 -20.00
N GLY A 111 -0.03 -8.37 -20.30
CA GLY A 111 1.17 -7.71 -20.79
C GLY A 111 2.18 -7.44 -19.71
N ALA A 112 3.24 -6.75 -20.07
CA ALA A 112 4.34 -6.44 -19.16
C ALA A 112 4.09 -5.15 -18.43
N ASN A 113 4.49 -5.10 -17.15
CA ASN A 113 4.46 -3.89 -16.34
C ASN A 113 3.06 -3.26 -16.26
N THR A 114 2.07 -4.09 -15.99
CA THR A 114 0.69 -3.62 -15.95
C THR A 114 0.46 -2.79 -14.69
N GLY A 115 -0.02 -1.58 -14.88
CA GLY A 115 -0.36 -0.68 -13.80
C GLY A 115 -1.87 -0.53 -13.64
N PHE A 116 -2.30 -0.29 -12.42
CA PHE A 116 -3.70 -0.09 -12.10
C PHE A 116 -3.89 1.16 -11.29
N TYR A 117 -5.02 1.81 -11.54
CA TYR A 117 -5.40 3.01 -10.82
C TYR A 117 -6.91 2.98 -10.61
N LYS A 118 -7.32 3.16 -9.37
CA LYS A 118 -8.74 3.17 -9.01
C LYS A 118 -9.07 4.33 -8.09
N TYR A 119 -10.21 4.96 -8.35
CA TYR A 119 -10.84 5.87 -7.42
C TYR A 119 -11.90 5.11 -6.64
N VAL A 120 -11.89 5.23 -5.34
CA VAL A 120 -12.90 4.62 -4.48
C VAL A 120 -13.53 5.73 -3.65
N GLN A 121 -14.80 5.97 -3.87
CA GLN A 121 -15.51 7.05 -3.20
C GLN A 121 -16.23 6.63 -1.94
N ARG A 122 -16.86 5.47 -1.98
CA ARG A 122 -17.65 5.02 -0.83
C ARG A 122 -16.76 4.24 0.12
N LEU A 123 -16.23 4.94 1.10
CA LEU A 123 -15.31 4.34 2.05
C LEU A 123 -16.05 4.00 3.34
N PRO A 124 -15.77 2.82 3.93
CA PRO A 124 -16.18 2.56 5.29
C PRO A 124 -15.55 3.57 6.24
N SER A 125 -16.24 3.93 7.31
CA SER A 125 -15.73 4.94 8.24
C SER A 125 -14.42 4.54 8.91
N ASN A 126 -14.20 3.24 9.11
CA ASN A 126 -12.95 2.76 9.69
C ASN A 126 -11.75 2.93 8.74
N VAL A 127 -11.99 3.11 7.44
CA VAL A 127 -10.93 3.42 6.48
C VAL A 127 -10.74 4.94 6.40
N SER A 128 -11.82 5.69 6.18
CA SER A 128 -11.71 7.14 6.02
C SER A 128 -11.16 7.84 7.26
N SER A 129 -11.47 7.33 8.44
CA SER A 129 -11.00 7.93 9.69
C SER A 129 -9.49 7.77 9.91
N LEU A 130 -8.83 6.94 9.13
CA LEU A 130 -7.37 6.80 9.22
C LEU A 130 -6.64 7.98 8.57
N PHE A 131 -7.26 8.64 7.59
CA PHE A 131 -6.62 9.69 6.80
C PHE A 131 -6.91 11.06 7.39
N VAL A 132 -6.31 11.31 8.54
CA VAL A 132 -6.53 12.53 9.32
C VAL A 132 -5.19 13.08 9.82
N ALA A 133 -5.19 14.36 10.17
CA ALA A 133 -3.96 15.05 10.61
C ALA A 133 -3.29 14.36 11.80
N ALA A 134 -4.08 13.81 12.71
CA ALA A 134 -3.54 13.13 13.89
C ALA A 134 -2.69 11.90 13.55
N ASN A 135 -2.85 11.34 12.36
CA ASN A 135 -2.11 10.15 11.94
C ASN A 135 -0.91 10.46 11.06
N VAL A 136 -0.66 11.72 10.77
CA VAL A 136 0.52 12.11 9.96
C VAL A 136 1.79 11.71 10.71
N GLY A 137 2.69 11.04 10.02
CA GLY A 137 3.93 10.52 10.60
C GLY A 137 3.80 9.13 11.20
N LYS A 138 2.60 8.59 11.32
CA LYS A 138 2.39 7.24 11.85
C LYS A 138 2.50 6.22 10.74
N GLN A 139 2.82 4.99 11.12
CA GLN A 139 3.01 3.89 10.18
C GLN A 139 1.80 2.99 10.09
N PHE A 140 1.54 2.53 8.87
CA PHE A 140 0.43 1.64 8.56
C PHE A 140 0.94 0.50 7.69
N LYS A 141 0.54 -0.71 8.02
CA LYS A 141 0.77 -1.84 7.13
C LYS A 141 -0.28 -1.79 6.03
N VAL A 142 0.15 -1.98 4.80
CA VAL A 142 -0.74 -1.93 3.63
C VAL A 142 -0.56 -3.21 2.83
N GLU A 143 -1.68 -3.86 2.54
CA GLU A 143 -1.67 -5.13 1.85
C GLU A 143 -2.73 -5.12 0.76
N LEU A 144 -2.37 -5.61 -0.40
CA LEU A 144 -3.31 -5.80 -1.51
C LEU A 144 -3.60 -7.28 -1.64
N ILE A 145 -4.87 -7.65 -1.57
CA ILE A 145 -5.31 -9.04 -1.69
C ILE A 145 -5.90 -9.22 -3.08
N PHE A 146 -5.35 -10.16 -3.82
CA PHE A 146 -5.79 -10.51 -5.18
C PHE A 146 -6.65 -11.78 -5.10
N ASN A 147 -7.93 -11.65 -5.37
CA ASN A 147 -8.85 -12.80 -5.34
C ASN A 147 -9.45 -13.11 -6.70
#